data_362bbb44eb177985894bee958f677fea
#
_entry.id   362bbb44eb177985894bee958f677fea
#
_cell.length_a   1.000
_cell.length_b   1.000
_cell.length_c   1.000
_cell.angle_alpha   90.00
_cell.angle_beta   90.00
_cell.angle_gamma   90.00
#
_symmetry.space_group_name_H-M   'P 1'
#
loop_
_entity.id
_entity.type
_entity.pdbx_description
1 polymer ?
#
loop_
_entity_poly.entity_id
_entity_poly.type
_entity_poly.pdbx_seq_one_letter_code
_entity_poly.pdbx_strand_id
1 'polypeptide(L)'
;DSHKHRIVKIDPEGNSLTMWGQAGNGNGQFIEPVGIALNNLGYLFVTDTSNNRIQKFQTPIVVEMQEALVAEQAEKLKELAYSEDSETEDNVQNVIPEKPLVRDLSKPVLVAPKDITIEATGSLTSVDIGEAMAMDENGIQFLINNAPEMFSLGQSIIIWTAVDNSGNSSFATQEINVVDTTPPTISLISDKIVKAVSPYQNIVKLEAPDADDTLGVISVTSDAPEFFPLGETIVTWTATDVAGNTVSTEQRIILIDEISPV
;
A
#
# COMPACT_ATOMS: atom_id res chain seq x y z
N ASP A 1 -13.65 -18.08 9.27
CA ASP A 1 -14.75 -18.53 10.14
C ASP A 1 -14.71 -17.68 11.43
N SER A 2 -15.19 -16.44 11.29
CA SER A 2 -15.10 -15.41 12.35
C SER A 2 -15.83 -15.82 13.64
N HIS A 3 -16.98 -16.48 13.53
CA HIS A 3 -17.77 -16.94 14.69
C HIS A 3 -17.11 -18.07 15.49
N LYS A 4 -16.18 -18.82 14.87
CA LYS A 4 -15.40 -19.86 15.54
C LYS A 4 -13.98 -19.41 15.85
N HIS A 5 -13.67 -18.12 15.65
CA HIS A 5 -12.38 -17.50 15.97
C HIS A 5 -11.19 -18.22 15.32
N ARG A 6 -11.34 -18.66 14.07
CA ARG A 6 -10.35 -19.46 13.37
C ARG A 6 -10.25 -19.13 11.88
N ILE A 7 -9.13 -19.49 11.28
CA ILE A 7 -8.88 -19.45 9.86
C ILE A 7 -8.99 -20.87 9.29
N VAL A 8 -9.57 -21.01 8.11
CA VAL A 8 -9.72 -22.29 7.41
C VAL A 8 -9.19 -22.11 5.99
N LYS A 9 -8.26 -22.96 5.57
CA LYS A 9 -7.85 -23.10 4.17
C LYS A 9 -8.66 -24.19 3.52
N ILE A 10 -9.25 -23.90 2.37
CA ILE A 10 -10.07 -24.84 1.59
C ILE A 10 -9.46 -25.03 0.20
N ASP A 11 -9.71 -26.17 -0.42
CA ASP A 11 -9.41 -26.42 -1.83
C ASP A 11 -10.47 -25.78 -2.76
N PRO A 12 -10.27 -25.79 -4.09
CA PRO A 12 -11.26 -25.29 -5.05
C PRO A 12 -12.61 -26.00 -5.01
N GLU A 13 -12.64 -27.25 -4.55
CA GLU A 13 -13.82 -28.10 -4.39
C GLU A 13 -14.58 -27.82 -3.08
N GLY A 14 -13.99 -26.99 -2.17
CA GLY A 14 -14.60 -26.55 -0.92
C GLY A 14 -14.27 -27.44 0.29
N ASN A 15 -13.36 -28.40 0.14
CA ASN A 15 -12.93 -29.26 1.26
C ASN A 15 -11.91 -28.51 2.14
N SER A 16 -11.98 -28.72 3.46
CA SER A 16 -11.02 -28.13 4.40
C SER A 16 -9.67 -28.84 4.30
N LEU A 17 -8.63 -28.09 3.89
CA LEU A 17 -7.25 -28.55 3.84
C LEU A 17 -6.54 -28.40 5.19
N THR A 18 -6.73 -27.26 5.84
CA THR A 18 -6.16 -26.99 7.17
C THR A 18 -6.97 -25.93 7.90
N MET A 19 -6.88 -25.91 9.22
CA MET A 19 -7.48 -24.87 10.04
C MET A 19 -6.57 -24.56 11.23
N TRP A 20 -6.58 -23.31 11.67
CA TRP A 20 -5.87 -22.87 12.87
C TRP A 20 -6.56 -21.68 13.52
N GLY A 21 -6.19 -21.39 14.75
CA GLY A 21 -6.77 -20.35 15.58
C GLY A 21 -7.80 -20.90 16.54
N GLN A 22 -7.98 -20.17 17.62
CA GLN A 22 -8.99 -20.37 18.65
C GLN A 22 -9.30 -19.02 19.29
N ALA A 23 -10.40 -18.93 20.04
CA ALA A 23 -10.74 -17.71 20.76
C ALA A 23 -9.65 -17.29 21.74
N GLY A 24 -9.24 -16.01 21.71
CA GLY A 24 -8.27 -15.43 22.64
C GLY A 24 -7.51 -14.24 22.06
N ASN A 25 -6.59 -13.69 22.87
CA ASN A 25 -5.79 -12.52 22.54
C ASN A 25 -4.28 -12.81 22.39
N GLY A 26 -3.84 -14.05 22.53
CA GLY A 26 -2.45 -14.48 22.27
C GLY A 26 -2.12 -14.57 20.79
N ASN A 27 -0.84 -14.82 20.46
CA ASN A 27 -0.41 -15.07 19.09
C ASN A 27 -1.08 -16.34 18.54
N GLY A 28 -1.65 -16.24 17.33
CA GLY A 28 -2.41 -17.31 16.72
C GLY A 28 -3.81 -17.53 17.30
N GLN A 29 -4.23 -16.75 18.28
CA GLN A 29 -5.60 -16.68 18.78
C GLN A 29 -6.31 -15.48 18.17
N PHE A 30 -7.62 -15.55 17.98
CA PHE A 30 -8.41 -14.51 17.37
C PHE A 30 -9.70 -14.21 18.14
N ILE A 31 -10.19 -12.98 18.01
CA ILE A 31 -11.58 -12.64 18.36
C ILE A 31 -12.19 -11.94 17.14
N GLU A 32 -13.16 -12.61 16.50
CA GLU A 32 -13.86 -12.14 15.30
C GLU A 32 -12.89 -11.70 14.18
N PRO A 33 -12.07 -12.61 13.64
CA PRO A 33 -11.24 -12.29 12.49
C PRO A 33 -12.12 -12.07 11.25
N VAL A 34 -11.97 -10.93 10.57
CA VAL A 34 -12.83 -10.53 9.43
C VAL A 34 -12.06 -10.52 8.12
N GLY A 35 -10.92 -9.83 8.07
CA GLY A 35 -10.13 -9.65 6.86
C GLY A 35 -8.97 -10.63 6.79
N ILE A 36 -8.65 -11.05 5.57
CA ILE A 36 -7.51 -11.91 5.28
C ILE A 36 -6.87 -11.46 3.97
N ALA A 37 -5.55 -11.34 3.94
CA ALA A 37 -4.78 -11.00 2.76
C ALA A 37 -3.50 -11.82 2.70
N LEU A 38 -3.10 -12.22 1.50
CA LEU A 38 -1.85 -12.91 1.22
C LEU A 38 -0.97 -11.98 0.39
N ASN A 39 0.29 -11.80 0.79
CA ASN A 39 1.23 -11.07 -0.04
C ASN A 39 2.04 -12.00 -0.97
N ASN A 40 2.80 -11.41 -1.90
CA ASN A 40 3.60 -12.14 -2.89
C ASN A 40 4.75 -12.96 -2.27
N LEU A 41 5.09 -12.69 -1.00
CA LEU A 41 6.12 -13.41 -0.26
C LEU A 41 5.54 -14.59 0.53
N GLY A 42 4.25 -14.91 0.36
CA GLY A 42 3.59 -16.01 1.04
C GLY A 42 3.26 -15.72 2.52
N TYR A 43 3.28 -14.47 2.96
CA TYR A 43 2.79 -14.11 4.29
C TYR A 43 1.30 -13.84 4.26
N LEU A 44 0.62 -14.41 5.22
CA LEU A 44 -0.81 -14.21 5.44
C LEU A 44 -1.02 -13.18 6.54
N PHE A 45 -1.83 -12.17 6.27
CA PHE A 45 -2.24 -11.15 7.22
C PHE A 45 -3.71 -11.36 7.57
N VAL A 46 -4.02 -11.37 8.85
CA VAL A 46 -5.40 -11.56 9.37
C VAL A 46 -5.76 -10.38 10.26
N THR A 47 -6.87 -9.70 9.96
CA THR A 47 -7.43 -8.70 10.86
C THR A 47 -8.13 -9.41 12.02
N ASP A 48 -7.61 -9.23 13.22
CA ASP A 48 -8.14 -9.76 14.47
C ASP A 48 -8.96 -8.65 15.14
N THR A 49 -10.18 -8.46 14.61
CA THR A 49 -10.94 -7.20 14.72
C THR A 49 -11.27 -6.84 16.16
N SER A 50 -11.78 -7.75 16.94
CA SER A 50 -12.14 -7.47 18.34
C SER A 50 -10.92 -7.40 19.27
N ASN A 51 -9.74 -7.78 18.80
CA ASN A 51 -8.47 -7.55 19.47
C ASN A 51 -7.72 -6.29 18.96
N ASN A 52 -8.31 -5.52 18.04
CA ASN A 52 -7.74 -4.29 17.46
C ASN A 52 -6.31 -4.46 16.93
N ARG A 53 -6.02 -5.56 16.23
CA ARG A 53 -4.69 -5.86 15.69
C ARG A 53 -4.75 -6.59 14.35
N ILE A 54 -3.61 -6.60 13.65
CA ILE A 54 -3.35 -7.46 12.50
C ILE A 54 -2.30 -8.48 12.91
N GLN A 55 -2.54 -9.75 12.64
CA GLN A 55 -1.57 -10.81 12.86
C GLN A 55 -0.98 -11.25 11.52
N LYS A 56 0.35 -11.41 11.46
CA LYS A 56 1.10 -11.91 10.31
C LYS A 56 1.51 -13.35 10.54
N PHE A 57 1.24 -14.20 9.57
CA PHE A 57 1.60 -15.62 9.58
C PHE A 57 2.46 -15.95 8.37
N GLN A 58 3.40 -16.87 8.56
CA GLN A 58 4.10 -17.50 7.44
C GLN A 58 3.24 -18.66 6.93
N THR A 59 2.97 -18.70 5.62
CA THR A 59 2.18 -19.80 5.07
C THR A 59 3.01 -21.09 4.93
N PRO A 60 2.38 -22.27 4.95
CA PRO A 60 3.09 -23.53 4.69
C PRO A 60 3.85 -23.57 3.37
N ILE A 61 3.41 -22.82 2.35
CA ILE A 61 4.09 -22.72 1.05
C ILE A 61 5.54 -22.23 1.21
N VAL A 62 5.78 -21.24 2.08
CA VAL A 62 7.15 -20.75 2.34
C VAL A 62 7.96 -21.78 3.10
N VAL A 63 7.33 -22.49 4.04
CA VAL A 63 7.98 -23.57 4.80
C VAL A 63 8.29 -24.76 3.89
N GLU A 64 7.33 -25.20 3.08
CA GLU A 64 7.50 -26.30 2.11
C GLU A 64 8.58 -25.99 1.07
N MET A 65 8.66 -24.73 0.57
CA MET A 65 9.72 -24.30 -0.34
C MET A 65 11.09 -24.28 0.35
N GLN A 66 11.17 -23.87 1.61
CA GLN A 66 12.41 -23.90 2.39
C GLN A 66 12.83 -25.33 2.74
N GLU A 67 11.88 -26.19 3.13
CA GLU A 67 12.13 -27.61 3.42
C GLU A 67 12.52 -28.39 2.15
N ALA A 68 11.86 -28.12 1.01
CA ALA A 68 12.22 -28.73 -0.28
C ALA A 68 13.62 -28.30 -0.73
N LEU A 69 14.00 -27.04 -0.56
CA LEU A 69 15.32 -26.53 -0.88
C LEU A 69 16.40 -27.15 0.03
N VAL A 70 16.11 -27.28 1.32
CA VAL A 70 16.99 -27.95 2.29
C VAL A 70 17.13 -29.46 1.98
N ALA A 71 16.04 -30.11 1.60
CA ALA A 71 16.05 -31.54 1.22
C ALA A 71 16.84 -31.78 -0.08
N GLU A 72 16.67 -30.92 -1.10
CA GLU A 72 17.43 -30.96 -2.34
C GLU A 72 18.94 -30.77 -2.10
N GLN A 73 19.28 -29.79 -1.23
CA GLN A 73 20.68 -29.56 -0.84
C GLN A 73 21.27 -30.73 -0.05
N ALA A 74 20.48 -31.37 0.83
CA ALA A 74 20.91 -32.52 1.60
C ALA A 74 21.13 -33.76 0.69
N GLU A 75 20.30 -33.96 -0.34
CA GLU A 75 20.46 -35.05 -1.31
C GLU A 75 21.70 -34.84 -2.18
N LYS A 76 21.95 -33.63 -2.62
CA LYS A 76 23.14 -33.23 -3.38
C LYS A 76 24.43 -33.40 -2.58
N LEU A 77 24.38 -33.13 -1.27
CA LEU A 77 25.50 -33.40 -0.35
C LEU A 77 25.74 -34.90 -0.14
N LYS A 78 24.70 -35.76 -0.13
CA LYS A 78 24.82 -37.21 -0.07
C LYS A 78 25.39 -37.79 -1.36
N GLU A 79 24.98 -37.30 -2.53
CA GLU A 79 25.57 -37.70 -3.83
C GLU A 79 27.06 -37.38 -3.89
N LEU A 80 27.47 -36.19 -3.41
CA LEU A 80 28.87 -35.79 -3.34
C LEU A 80 29.67 -36.68 -2.35
N ALA A 81 29.11 -37.04 -1.20
CA ALA A 81 29.75 -37.91 -0.22
C ALA A 81 29.84 -39.35 -0.68
N TYR A 82 28.89 -39.83 -1.51
CA TYR A 82 28.90 -41.20 -2.03
C TYR A 82 29.88 -41.36 -3.20
N SER A 83 30.27 -40.29 -3.88
CA SER A 83 31.30 -40.33 -4.92
C SER A 83 32.71 -40.43 -4.38
N GLU A 84 32.93 -40.18 -3.08
CA GLU A 84 34.25 -40.32 -2.43
C GLU A 84 34.58 -41.72 -1.90
N ASP A 85 33.57 -42.63 -1.76
CA ASP A 85 33.78 -43.94 -1.13
C ASP A 85 33.95 -45.12 -2.13
N SER A 86 34.07 -44.87 -3.44
CA SER A 86 34.18 -45.92 -4.44
C SER A 86 35.44 -45.86 -5.30
N GLU A 87 36.61 -45.62 -4.70
CA GLU A 87 37.87 -45.93 -5.38
C GLU A 87 38.77 -46.77 -4.46
N THR A 88 38.74 -48.06 -4.75
CA THR A 88 39.73 -49.02 -4.28
C THR A 88 41.13 -48.68 -4.78
N GLU A 89 42.09 -48.87 -3.90
CA GLU A 89 43.54 -48.83 -4.11
C GLU A 89 43.98 -49.36 -5.48
N ASP A 90 44.55 -48.53 -6.32
CA ASP A 90 45.80 -48.71 -7.06
C ASP A 90 45.93 -47.65 -8.15
N ASN A 91 46.58 -46.57 -7.87
CA ASN A 91 47.58 -45.88 -8.72
C ASN A 91 47.93 -44.50 -8.17
N VAL A 92 49.01 -44.46 -7.41
CA VAL A 92 49.64 -43.18 -7.03
C VAL A 92 50.38 -42.63 -8.24
N GLN A 93 49.77 -41.73 -9.01
CA GLN A 93 50.51 -40.70 -9.78
C GLN A 93 49.53 -39.62 -10.28
N ASN A 94 49.77 -38.39 -9.83
CA ASN A 94 49.15 -37.15 -10.28
C ASN A 94 47.70 -36.85 -9.85
N VAL A 95 47.43 -36.83 -8.55
CA VAL A 95 46.29 -36.11 -8.03
C VAL A 95 46.66 -34.63 -7.97
N ILE A 96 46.19 -33.83 -8.94
CA ILE A 96 46.05 -32.38 -8.75
C ILE A 96 45.10 -32.24 -7.57
N PRO A 97 45.45 -31.59 -6.45
CA PRO A 97 44.51 -31.42 -5.35
C PRO A 97 43.31 -30.64 -5.88
N GLU A 98 42.14 -31.28 -5.97
CA GLU A 98 40.89 -30.54 -6.23
C GLU A 98 40.79 -29.46 -5.17
N LYS A 99 40.67 -28.21 -5.66
CA LYS A 99 40.45 -27.05 -4.82
C LYS A 99 39.22 -27.36 -3.94
N PRO A 100 39.33 -27.32 -2.59
CA PRO A 100 38.18 -27.57 -1.75
C PRO A 100 36.99 -26.79 -2.27
N LEU A 101 35.83 -27.42 -2.43
CA LEU A 101 34.55 -26.73 -2.76
C LEU A 101 34.27 -25.75 -1.62
N VAL A 102 34.76 -24.53 -1.76
CA VAL A 102 34.44 -23.44 -0.84
C VAL A 102 33.01 -23.04 -1.14
N ARG A 103 32.09 -23.44 -0.26
CA ARG A 103 30.71 -22.97 -0.33
C ARG A 103 30.71 -21.44 -0.24
N ASP A 104 30.13 -20.81 -1.24
CA ASP A 104 29.90 -19.38 -1.17
C ASP A 104 28.84 -19.05 -0.11
N LEU A 105 29.21 -18.20 0.83
CA LEU A 105 28.35 -17.68 1.89
C LEU A 105 28.19 -16.16 1.77
N SER A 106 28.80 -15.57 0.72
CA SER A 106 28.64 -14.15 0.44
C SER A 106 27.19 -13.87 0.02
N LYS A 107 26.68 -12.72 0.43
CA LYS A 107 25.37 -12.26 0.00
C LYS A 107 25.52 -11.32 -1.18
N PRO A 108 24.58 -11.33 -2.14
CA PRO A 108 24.63 -10.38 -3.22
C PRO A 108 24.59 -8.93 -2.71
N VAL A 109 25.31 -8.06 -3.36
CA VAL A 109 25.18 -6.60 -3.18
C VAL A 109 23.94 -6.17 -3.95
N LEU A 110 22.98 -5.58 -3.26
CA LEU A 110 21.71 -5.12 -3.82
C LEU A 110 21.54 -3.63 -3.61
N VAL A 111 21.24 -2.91 -4.68
CA VAL A 111 20.92 -1.48 -4.66
C VAL A 111 19.52 -1.29 -5.24
N ALA A 112 18.60 -0.83 -4.41
CA ALA A 112 17.27 -0.45 -4.84
C ALA A 112 17.29 0.85 -5.66
N PRO A 113 16.30 1.11 -6.52
CA PRO A 113 16.09 2.40 -7.13
C PRO A 113 15.86 3.49 -6.08
N LYS A 114 15.94 4.75 -6.52
CA LYS A 114 15.63 5.90 -5.65
C LYS A 114 14.16 5.92 -5.26
N ASP A 115 13.89 6.50 -4.10
CA ASP A 115 12.54 6.81 -3.67
C ASP A 115 11.83 7.75 -4.66
N ILE A 116 10.53 7.61 -4.80
CA ILE A 116 9.69 8.34 -5.75
C ILE A 116 8.58 9.05 -4.99
N THR A 117 8.42 10.33 -5.27
CA THR A 117 7.21 11.08 -4.92
C THR A 117 6.54 11.53 -6.21
N ILE A 118 5.27 11.23 -6.37
CA ILE A 118 4.50 11.50 -7.58
C ILE A 118 3.09 11.97 -7.25
N GLU A 119 2.55 12.86 -8.08
CA GLU A 119 1.17 13.34 -7.98
C GLU A 119 0.17 12.23 -8.33
N ALA A 120 -0.92 12.15 -7.58
CA ALA A 120 -2.00 11.20 -7.83
C ALA A 120 -2.71 11.47 -9.17
N THR A 121 -2.97 10.43 -9.94
CA THR A 121 -3.70 10.52 -11.22
C THR A 121 -5.13 9.98 -11.10
N GLY A 122 -5.53 9.56 -9.92
CA GLY A 122 -6.83 9.00 -9.57
C GLY A 122 -6.73 8.22 -8.26
N SER A 123 -7.77 7.47 -7.91
CA SER A 123 -7.79 6.62 -6.70
C SER A 123 -6.64 5.60 -6.66
N LEU A 124 -6.11 5.24 -7.83
CA LEU A 124 -4.90 4.45 -8.02
C LEU A 124 -4.02 5.12 -9.08
N THR A 125 -2.72 5.15 -8.84
CA THR A 125 -1.70 5.79 -9.70
C THR A 125 -0.70 4.75 -10.17
N SER A 126 -0.43 4.72 -11.47
CA SER A 126 0.65 3.90 -12.05
C SER A 126 1.99 4.61 -11.83
N VAL A 127 2.97 3.87 -11.31
CA VAL A 127 4.32 4.39 -11.02
C VAL A 127 5.35 3.50 -11.69
N ASP A 128 6.25 4.08 -12.47
CA ASP A 128 7.46 3.39 -12.92
C ASP A 128 8.47 3.40 -11.77
N ILE A 129 8.59 2.27 -11.10
CA ILE A 129 9.47 2.11 -9.94
C ILE A 129 10.94 1.94 -10.30
N GLY A 130 11.27 1.85 -11.61
CA GLY A 130 12.64 1.61 -12.11
C GLY A 130 13.12 0.17 -11.87
N GLU A 131 14.43 -0.03 -11.99
CA GLU A 131 15.07 -1.33 -11.86
C GLU A 131 16.14 -1.30 -10.77
N ALA A 132 16.15 -2.30 -9.89
CA ALA A 132 17.21 -2.51 -8.92
C ALA A 132 18.44 -3.13 -9.58
N MET A 133 19.61 -2.93 -8.98
CA MET A 133 20.85 -3.57 -9.40
C MET A 133 21.33 -4.55 -8.34
N ALA A 134 21.68 -5.76 -8.76
CA ALA A 134 22.28 -6.76 -7.88
C ALA A 134 23.54 -7.34 -8.51
N MET A 135 24.56 -7.60 -7.69
CA MET A 135 25.83 -8.19 -8.12
C MET A 135 26.33 -9.18 -7.09
N ASP A 136 26.87 -10.29 -7.57
CA ASP A 136 27.53 -11.31 -6.79
C ASP A 136 28.61 -12.02 -7.63
N GLU A 137 29.68 -12.56 -6.99
CA GLU A 137 30.81 -13.22 -7.68
C GLU A 137 30.34 -14.50 -8.40
N ASN A 138 29.36 -15.21 -7.84
CA ASN A 138 28.77 -16.42 -8.42
C ASN A 138 27.52 -16.14 -9.28
N GLY A 139 27.20 -14.85 -9.47
CA GLY A 139 26.09 -14.37 -10.27
C GLY A 139 24.76 -14.37 -9.50
N ILE A 140 23.75 -13.70 -10.09
CA ILE A 140 22.43 -13.54 -9.53
C ILE A 140 21.48 -14.55 -10.16
N GLN A 141 20.80 -15.34 -9.33
CA GLN A 141 19.81 -16.31 -9.76
C GLN A 141 18.49 -15.60 -10.09
N PHE A 142 18.03 -14.70 -9.21
CA PHE A 142 16.86 -13.85 -9.45
C PHE A 142 16.90 -12.56 -8.65
N LEU A 143 16.23 -11.55 -9.22
CA LEU A 143 16.00 -10.24 -8.65
C LEU A 143 14.52 -9.91 -8.81
N ILE A 144 13.82 -9.73 -7.71
CA ILE A 144 12.37 -9.53 -7.67
C ILE A 144 12.00 -8.40 -6.71
N ASN A 145 10.77 -7.94 -6.82
CA ASN A 145 10.17 -7.00 -5.88
C ASN A 145 8.71 -7.37 -5.57
N ASN A 146 8.13 -6.72 -4.57
CA ASN A 146 6.75 -6.89 -4.13
C ASN A 146 5.84 -5.71 -4.53
N ALA A 147 6.22 -4.89 -5.50
CA ALA A 147 5.42 -3.75 -5.91
C ALA A 147 4.04 -4.18 -6.40
N PRO A 148 2.99 -3.46 -6.02
CA PRO A 148 1.68 -3.62 -6.65
C PRO A 148 1.72 -3.07 -8.08
N GLU A 149 0.76 -3.44 -8.90
CA GLU A 149 0.61 -2.90 -10.26
C GLU A 149 0.27 -1.40 -10.26
N MET A 150 -0.48 -0.95 -9.25
CA MET A 150 -0.86 0.45 -9.05
C MET A 150 -0.82 0.82 -7.56
N PHE A 151 -0.62 2.10 -7.28
CA PHE A 151 -0.43 2.64 -5.93
C PHE A 151 -1.61 3.52 -5.53
N SER A 152 -2.06 3.40 -4.29
CA SER A 152 -3.02 4.31 -3.66
C SER A 152 -2.33 5.55 -3.12
N LEU A 153 -3.12 6.60 -2.83
CA LEU A 153 -2.63 7.79 -2.13
C LEU A 153 -1.88 7.41 -0.85
N GLY A 154 -0.76 8.07 -0.59
CA GLY A 154 0.10 7.88 0.57
C GLY A 154 1.36 7.08 0.27
N GLN A 155 2.02 6.62 1.33
CA GLN A 155 3.31 5.95 1.30
C GLN A 155 3.16 4.43 1.10
N SER A 156 4.00 3.88 0.23
CA SER A 156 4.17 2.44 0.02
C SER A 156 5.66 2.09 0.08
N ILE A 157 6.00 0.98 0.73
CA ILE A 157 7.38 0.49 0.80
C ILE A 157 7.49 -0.76 -0.08
N ILE A 158 8.35 -0.68 -1.08
CA ILE A 158 8.71 -1.78 -1.96
C ILE A 158 9.93 -2.48 -1.39
N ILE A 159 9.87 -3.80 -1.31
CA ILE A 159 10.99 -4.65 -0.91
C ILE A 159 11.55 -5.31 -2.16
N TRP A 160 12.79 -5.00 -2.47
CA TRP A 160 13.59 -5.66 -3.49
C TRP A 160 14.36 -6.81 -2.87
N THR A 161 14.40 -7.94 -3.54
CA THR A 161 15.06 -9.17 -3.09
C THR A 161 15.97 -9.68 -4.19
N ALA A 162 17.26 -9.85 -3.89
CA ALA A 162 18.21 -10.54 -4.76
C ALA A 162 18.62 -11.87 -4.13
N VAL A 163 18.74 -12.91 -4.94
CA VAL A 163 19.27 -14.22 -4.55
C VAL A 163 20.35 -14.60 -5.54
N ASP A 164 21.52 -15.02 -5.02
CA ASP A 164 22.63 -15.51 -5.84
C ASP A 164 22.45 -16.98 -6.25
N ASN A 165 23.37 -17.49 -7.08
CA ASN A 165 23.35 -18.89 -7.52
C ASN A 165 23.70 -19.89 -6.40
N SER A 166 24.16 -19.40 -5.25
CA SER A 166 24.49 -20.20 -4.06
C SER A 166 23.36 -20.22 -3.02
N GLY A 167 22.26 -19.46 -3.26
CA GLY A 167 21.08 -19.37 -2.41
C GLY A 167 21.18 -18.33 -1.29
N ASN A 168 22.23 -17.47 -1.27
CA ASN A 168 22.28 -16.36 -0.31
C ASN A 168 21.42 -15.21 -0.79
N SER A 169 20.81 -14.45 0.13
CA SER A 169 19.86 -13.40 -0.21
C SER A 169 20.17 -12.06 0.44
N SER A 170 19.82 -10.97 -0.26
CA SER A 170 19.85 -9.60 0.20
C SER A 170 18.54 -8.89 -0.07
N PHE A 171 18.24 -7.88 0.77
CA PHE A 171 17.03 -7.08 0.69
C PHE A 171 17.39 -5.60 0.68
N ALA A 172 16.65 -4.83 -0.09
CA ALA A 172 16.70 -3.37 -0.09
C ALA A 172 15.29 -2.81 -0.21
N THR A 173 15.06 -1.60 0.28
CA THR A 173 13.75 -0.95 0.24
C THR A 173 13.77 0.27 -0.66
N GLN A 174 12.64 0.56 -1.26
CA GLN A 174 12.34 1.77 -2.00
C GLN A 174 11.01 2.32 -1.49
N GLU A 175 10.93 3.62 -1.27
CA GLU A 175 9.72 4.31 -0.86
C GLU A 175 9.03 4.92 -2.09
N ILE A 176 7.74 4.64 -2.24
CA ILE A 176 6.87 5.29 -3.21
C ILE A 176 5.85 6.11 -2.44
N ASN A 177 5.82 7.42 -2.66
CA ASN A 177 4.89 8.35 -2.03
C ASN A 177 4.00 8.99 -3.09
N VAL A 178 2.74 8.57 -3.15
CA VAL A 178 1.71 9.17 -4.00
C VAL A 178 1.06 10.29 -3.21
N VAL A 179 1.17 11.52 -3.69
CA VAL A 179 0.65 12.73 -3.05
C VAL A 179 -0.44 13.35 -3.93
N ASP A 180 -1.30 14.12 -3.31
CA ASP A 180 -2.19 15.04 -3.99
C ASP A 180 -1.95 16.42 -3.42
N THR A 181 -1.39 17.29 -4.24
CA THR A 181 -1.08 18.68 -3.91
C THR A 181 -1.89 19.65 -4.76
N THR A 182 -2.76 19.13 -5.62
CA THR A 182 -3.56 19.90 -6.56
C THR A 182 -4.87 20.33 -5.90
N PRO A 183 -5.14 21.65 -5.71
CA PRO A 183 -6.41 22.08 -5.17
C PRO A 183 -7.57 21.75 -6.11
N PRO A 184 -8.78 21.54 -5.57
CA PRO A 184 -9.97 21.34 -6.39
C PRO A 184 -10.26 22.56 -7.25
N THR A 185 -11.00 22.37 -8.32
CA THR A 185 -11.59 23.45 -9.11
C THR A 185 -12.95 23.81 -8.50
N ILE A 186 -13.32 25.10 -8.55
CA ILE A 186 -14.62 25.60 -8.12
C ILE A 186 -15.23 26.46 -9.21
N SER A 187 -16.50 26.25 -9.51
CA SER A 187 -17.20 27.02 -10.55
C SER A 187 -17.44 28.48 -10.09
N LEU A 188 -17.42 29.40 -11.06
CA LEU A 188 -17.81 30.76 -10.80
C LEU A 188 -19.31 30.81 -10.46
N ILE A 189 -19.66 31.59 -9.43
CA ILE A 189 -21.03 31.80 -8.99
C ILE A 189 -21.46 33.23 -9.26
N SER A 190 -22.69 33.39 -9.76
CA SER A 190 -23.22 34.73 -10.08
C SER A 190 -23.62 35.50 -8.83
N ASP A 191 -23.46 36.83 -8.88
CA ASP A 191 -23.97 37.76 -7.89
C ASP A 191 -25.49 37.57 -7.72
N LYS A 192 -25.99 37.77 -6.51
CA LYS A 192 -27.41 37.65 -6.19
C LYS A 192 -27.98 38.98 -5.65
N ILE A 193 -28.99 39.49 -6.32
CA ILE A 193 -29.71 40.70 -5.87
C ILE A 193 -31.04 40.24 -5.27
N VAL A 194 -31.31 40.67 -4.05
CA VAL A 194 -32.49 40.28 -3.27
C VAL A 194 -33.17 41.51 -2.70
N LYS A 195 -34.52 41.54 -2.75
CA LYS A 195 -35.30 42.59 -2.08
C LYS A 195 -35.34 42.31 -0.58
N ALA A 196 -34.97 43.30 0.21
CA ALA A 196 -35.02 43.17 1.65
C ALA A 196 -36.49 43.10 2.14
N VAL A 197 -36.71 42.27 3.12
CA VAL A 197 -38.04 42.16 3.80
C VAL A 197 -37.99 42.74 5.21
N SER A 198 -36.79 43.06 5.68
CA SER A 198 -36.55 43.64 6.99
C SER A 198 -35.30 44.54 6.93
N PRO A 199 -35.23 45.61 7.72
CA PRO A 199 -34.01 46.44 7.77
C PRO A 199 -32.82 45.72 8.41
N TYR A 200 -33.00 44.63 9.17
CA TYR A 200 -31.94 44.02 9.97
C TYR A 200 -31.84 42.51 9.84
N GLN A 201 -32.91 41.81 9.43
CA GLN A 201 -32.95 40.32 9.47
C GLN A 201 -33.48 39.77 8.15
N ASN A 202 -32.60 39.64 7.18
CA ASN A 202 -32.93 39.03 5.90
C ASN A 202 -32.21 37.70 5.76
N ILE A 203 -32.99 36.63 5.56
CA ILE A 203 -32.46 35.32 5.26
C ILE A 203 -32.37 35.20 3.74
N VAL A 204 -31.17 34.86 3.23
CA VAL A 204 -30.96 34.57 1.80
C VAL A 204 -30.54 33.13 1.64
N LYS A 205 -31.36 32.38 0.91
CA LYS A 205 -30.97 31.01 0.55
C LYS A 205 -29.90 31.06 -0.52
N LEU A 206 -28.72 30.53 -0.21
CA LEU A 206 -27.61 30.39 -1.15
C LEU A 206 -27.54 28.92 -1.61
N GLU A 207 -27.00 28.72 -2.79
CA GLU A 207 -26.71 27.42 -3.38
C GLU A 207 -25.21 27.35 -3.57
N ALA A 208 -24.62 26.24 -3.14
CA ALA A 208 -23.17 26.04 -3.27
C ALA A 208 -22.79 25.95 -4.75
N PRO A 209 -21.64 26.51 -5.14
CA PRO A 209 -21.08 26.29 -6.47
C PRO A 209 -20.66 24.84 -6.65
N ASP A 210 -20.63 24.36 -7.90
CA ASP A 210 -20.06 23.07 -8.23
C ASP A 210 -18.54 23.10 -8.05
N ALA A 211 -17.99 22.02 -7.54
CA ALA A 211 -16.56 21.84 -7.39
C ALA A 211 -16.17 20.43 -7.82
N ASP A 212 -14.96 20.29 -8.39
CA ASP A 212 -14.44 19.02 -8.91
C ASP A 212 -12.95 18.89 -8.63
N ASP A 213 -12.53 17.65 -8.42
CA ASP A 213 -11.14 17.27 -8.18
C ASP A 213 -10.87 15.82 -8.63
N THR A 214 -9.60 15.49 -8.94
CA THR A 214 -9.16 14.16 -9.40
C THR A 214 -9.44 13.06 -8.40
N LEU A 215 -9.28 13.35 -7.09
CA LEU A 215 -9.57 12.41 -6.00
C LEU A 215 -10.93 12.65 -5.35
N GLY A 216 -11.59 13.73 -5.73
CA GLY A 216 -12.92 14.13 -5.27
C GLY A 216 -12.90 15.20 -4.21
N VAL A 217 -14.03 15.91 -4.16
CA VAL A 217 -14.28 17.01 -3.21
C VAL A 217 -15.06 16.48 -2.02
N ILE A 218 -14.56 16.73 -0.80
CA ILE A 218 -15.24 16.31 0.43
C ILE A 218 -16.22 17.36 0.97
N SER A 219 -16.00 18.63 0.67
CA SER A 219 -16.90 19.69 1.14
C SER A 219 -16.83 20.95 0.29
N VAL A 220 -17.97 21.64 0.19
CA VAL A 220 -18.06 23.03 -0.26
C VAL A 220 -18.80 23.80 0.83
N THR A 221 -18.14 24.75 1.45
CA THR A 221 -18.67 25.55 2.58
C THR A 221 -18.64 27.03 2.28
N SER A 222 -19.41 27.83 3.05
CA SER A 222 -19.37 29.27 2.96
C SER A 222 -19.28 29.94 4.32
N ASP A 223 -18.80 31.19 4.33
CA ASP A 223 -18.81 32.10 5.47
C ASP A 223 -20.08 32.97 5.53
N ALA A 224 -21.13 32.59 4.79
CA ALA A 224 -22.38 33.33 4.74
C ALA A 224 -22.96 33.57 6.14
N PRO A 225 -23.34 34.80 6.46
CA PRO A 225 -23.97 35.09 7.74
C PRO A 225 -25.41 34.53 7.79
N GLU A 226 -25.92 34.26 8.98
CA GLU A 226 -27.30 33.82 9.18
C GLU A 226 -28.30 34.86 8.69
N PHE A 227 -27.99 36.16 8.89
CA PHE A 227 -28.81 37.31 8.45
C PHE A 227 -27.96 38.28 7.64
N PHE A 228 -28.45 38.67 6.49
CA PHE A 228 -27.79 39.60 5.60
C PHE A 228 -28.27 41.03 5.89
N PRO A 229 -27.34 42.01 6.07
CA PRO A 229 -27.67 43.43 6.19
C PRO A 229 -28.10 44.01 4.85
N LEU A 230 -28.72 45.18 4.87
CA LEU A 230 -28.93 45.97 3.65
C LEU A 230 -27.60 46.36 3.01
N GLY A 231 -27.56 46.41 1.67
CA GLY A 231 -26.36 46.71 0.91
C GLY A 231 -25.65 45.43 0.43
N GLU A 232 -24.33 45.52 0.30
CA GLU A 232 -23.49 44.45 -0.25
C GLU A 232 -22.85 43.58 0.86
N THR A 233 -22.92 42.28 0.71
CA THR A 233 -22.20 41.31 1.50
C THR A 233 -21.43 40.40 0.54
N ILE A 234 -20.13 40.23 0.77
CA ILE A 234 -19.32 39.25 0.05
C ILE A 234 -19.37 37.94 0.84
N VAL A 235 -19.70 36.83 0.18
CA VAL A 235 -19.70 35.48 0.70
C VAL A 235 -18.58 34.72 0.03
N THR A 236 -17.69 34.16 0.83
CA THR A 236 -16.59 33.30 0.36
C THR A 236 -17.02 31.84 0.40
N TRP A 237 -16.97 31.19 -0.72
CA TRP A 237 -17.17 29.75 -0.85
C TRP A 237 -15.81 29.06 -0.89
N THR A 238 -15.63 28.01 -0.09
CA THR A 238 -14.39 27.21 -0.04
C THR A 238 -14.71 25.76 -0.32
N ALA A 239 -14.07 25.20 -1.36
CA ALA A 239 -14.06 23.78 -1.64
C ALA A 239 -12.80 23.14 -1.04
N THR A 240 -12.95 21.95 -0.49
CA THR A 240 -11.86 21.13 0.07
C THR A 240 -11.92 19.74 -0.55
N ASP A 241 -10.78 19.23 -1.01
CA ASP A 241 -10.63 17.88 -1.56
C ASP A 241 -10.33 16.82 -0.49
N VAL A 242 -10.15 15.58 -0.93
CA VAL A 242 -9.83 14.41 -0.08
C VAL A 242 -8.46 14.54 0.61
N ALA A 243 -7.50 15.21 -0.03
CA ALA A 243 -6.16 15.42 0.50
C ALA A 243 -6.06 16.62 1.45
N GLY A 244 -7.11 17.47 1.50
CA GLY A 244 -7.18 18.68 2.32
C GLY A 244 -6.71 19.94 1.60
N ASN A 245 -6.46 19.91 0.28
CA ASN A 245 -6.20 21.11 -0.48
C ASN A 245 -7.49 21.92 -0.64
N THR A 246 -7.37 23.23 -0.76
CA THR A 246 -8.52 24.13 -0.78
C THR A 246 -8.43 25.15 -1.90
N VAL A 247 -9.59 25.56 -2.40
CA VAL A 247 -9.77 26.70 -3.30
C VAL A 247 -10.99 27.50 -2.87
N SER A 248 -10.98 28.81 -3.11
CA SER A 248 -12.11 29.67 -2.76
C SER A 248 -12.54 30.55 -3.93
N THR A 249 -13.85 30.90 -3.93
CA THR A 249 -14.45 31.86 -4.85
C THR A 249 -15.40 32.78 -4.07
N GLU A 250 -15.64 33.98 -4.58
CA GLU A 250 -16.51 34.98 -3.94
C GLU A 250 -17.83 35.11 -4.68
N GLN A 251 -18.90 35.32 -3.92
CA GLN A 251 -20.23 35.68 -4.40
C GLN A 251 -20.69 36.96 -3.73
N ARG A 252 -21.15 37.91 -4.51
CA ARG A 252 -21.74 39.16 -4.00
C ARG A 252 -23.24 38.98 -3.82
N ILE A 253 -23.71 39.29 -2.59
CA ILE A 253 -25.12 39.30 -2.24
C ILE A 253 -25.51 40.77 -1.99
N ILE A 254 -26.46 41.31 -2.77
CA ILE A 254 -26.87 42.69 -2.69
C ILE A 254 -28.33 42.75 -2.25
N LEU A 255 -28.56 43.25 -1.05
CA LEU A 255 -29.93 43.53 -0.54
C LEU A 255 -30.32 44.97 -0.79
N ILE A 256 -31.38 45.13 -1.56
CA ILE A 256 -31.95 46.45 -1.89
C ILE A 256 -33.21 46.69 -1.08
N ASP A 257 -33.30 47.91 -0.49
CA ASP A 257 -34.49 48.37 0.18
C ASP A 257 -35.42 49.04 -0.84
N GLU A 258 -36.55 48.41 -1.11
CA GLU A 258 -37.62 48.97 -1.94
C GLU A 258 -38.87 49.32 -1.09
N ILE A 259 -38.74 49.36 0.24
CA ILE A 259 -39.85 49.67 1.15
C ILE A 259 -40.03 51.21 1.15
N SER A 260 -41.16 51.64 0.66
CA SER A 260 -41.51 53.11 0.71
C SER A 260 -41.62 53.56 2.17
N PRO A 261 -41.07 54.71 2.52
CA PRO A 261 -41.29 55.31 3.84
C PRO A 261 -42.80 55.49 4.11
N VAL A 262 -43.26 55.08 5.29
CA VAL A 262 -44.65 55.24 5.74
C VAL A 262 -44.83 56.65 6.28
#